data_c82b59d11324d3a6507dd5fd63f79a86
#
_entry.id   c82b59d11324d3a6507dd5fd63f79a86
#
_cell.length_a   1.000
_cell.length_b   1.000
_cell.length_c   1.000
_cell.angle_alpha   90.00
_cell.angle_beta   90.00
_cell.angle_gamma   90.00
#
_symmetry.space_group_name_H-M   'P 1'
#
loop_
_entity.id
_entity.type
_entity.pdbx_description
1 polymer ?
#
loop_
_entity_poly.entity_id
_entity_poly.type
_entity_poly.pdbx_seq_one_letter_code
_entity_poly.pdbx_strand_id
1 'polypeptide(L)'
;GQKAGGSSEMIREKHSLIASGLFLGIFNYLIFTLTAMWGICGYFSISSSQQAVRESGLQYAHIVFLFSFGLFAEANATKLLQAKGNTVLPMLAQIAGAVLNILLDPILIYGLFGLPAMGIRGAAIATVLGQWLAMFIVILTVFRRFPVFSGRVLPADCIRIYRAGLPAIAMQSLNTLYIVGLNLER
;
A
#
# COMPACT_ATOMS: atom_id res chain seq x y z
N GLY A 1 43.50 2.23 -7.71
CA GLY A 1 42.66 3.36 -7.26
C GLY A 1 41.29 3.43 -7.94
N GLN A 2 41.20 3.10 -9.21
CA GLN A 2 39.99 3.26 -10.04
C GLN A 2 38.84 2.29 -9.70
N LYS A 3 39.12 1.05 -9.28
CA LYS A 3 38.09 0.06 -8.93
C LYS A 3 37.39 0.35 -7.60
N ALA A 4 38.03 1.00 -6.66
CA ALA A 4 37.45 1.34 -5.36
C ALA A 4 36.48 2.56 -5.45
N GLY A 5 36.77 3.52 -6.34
CA GLY A 5 35.89 4.67 -6.60
C GLY A 5 34.56 4.27 -7.21
N GLY A 6 34.57 3.41 -8.24
CA GLY A 6 33.35 2.94 -8.89
C GLY A 6 32.41 2.11 -7.99
N SER A 7 32.99 1.34 -7.05
CA SER A 7 32.23 0.57 -6.08
C SER A 7 31.50 1.47 -5.05
N SER A 8 32.16 2.51 -4.57
CA SER A 8 31.55 3.45 -3.61
C SER A 8 30.46 4.34 -4.25
N GLU A 9 30.63 4.75 -5.50
CA GLU A 9 29.62 5.49 -6.25
C GLU A 9 28.38 4.64 -6.51
N MET A 10 28.54 3.39 -6.93
CA MET A 10 27.44 2.46 -7.14
C MET A 10 26.65 2.17 -5.86
N ILE A 11 27.32 2.08 -4.71
CA ILE A 11 26.67 1.89 -3.41
C ILE A 11 25.85 3.14 -3.05
N ARG A 12 26.41 4.32 -3.28
CA ARG A 12 25.75 5.61 -2.99
C ARG A 12 24.54 5.82 -3.88
N GLU A 13 24.62 5.47 -5.17
CA GLU A 13 23.49 5.53 -6.10
C GLU A 13 22.35 4.59 -5.67
N LYS A 14 22.67 3.36 -5.25
CA LYS A 14 21.66 2.42 -4.73
C LYS A 14 20.94 2.95 -3.49
N HIS A 15 21.67 3.55 -2.55
CA HIS A 15 21.07 4.13 -1.34
C HIS A 15 20.19 5.34 -1.67
N SER A 16 20.59 6.16 -2.63
CA SER A 16 19.81 7.31 -3.10
C SER A 16 18.50 6.86 -3.76
N LEU A 17 18.53 5.84 -4.61
CA LEU A 17 17.32 5.27 -5.23
C LEU A 17 16.36 4.69 -4.19
N ILE A 18 16.87 4.00 -3.16
CA ILE A 18 16.03 3.46 -2.07
C ILE A 18 15.38 4.60 -1.28
N ALA A 19 16.14 5.62 -0.89
CA ALA A 19 15.62 6.77 -0.15
C ALA A 19 14.58 7.55 -0.98
N SER A 20 14.84 7.78 -2.27
CA SER A 20 13.91 8.43 -3.19
C SER A 20 12.63 7.62 -3.40
N GLY A 21 12.75 6.28 -3.49
CA GLY A 21 11.57 5.39 -3.59
C GLY A 21 10.70 5.42 -2.34
N LEU A 22 11.29 5.42 -1.14
CA LEU A 22 10.55 5.54 0.12
C LEU A 22 9.86 6.90 0.24
N PHE A 23 10.56 7.99 -0.12
CA PHE A 23 9.99 9.33 -0.15
C PHE A 23 8.79 9.41 -1.09
N LEU A 24 8.92 8.89 -2.32
CA LEU A 24 7.82 8.82 -3.28
C LEU A 24 6.65 7.97 -2.77
N GLY A 25 6.94 6.89 -2.03
CA GLY A 25 5.90 6.08 -1.40
C GLY A 25 5.06 6.87 -0.40
N ILE A 26 5.70 7.66 0.47
CA ILE A 26 5.01 8.55 1.42
C ILE A 26 4.24 9.65 0.68
N PHE A 27 4.87 10.26 -0.32
CA PHE A 27 4.25 11.32 -1.13
C PHE A 27 3.00 10.82 -1.87
N ASN A 28 3.08 9.66 -2.52
CA ASN A 28 1.95 9.03 -3.18
C ASN A 28 0.84 8.64 -2.19
N TYR A 29 1.18 8.15 -1.00
CA TYR A 29 0.20 7.91 0.06
C TYR A 29 -0.58 9.17 0.42
N LEU A 30 0.12 10.30 0.64
CA LEU A 30 -0.53 11.56 0.99
C LEU A 30 -1.46 12.05 -0.12
N ILE A 31 -1.01 12.03 -1.37
CA ILE A 31 -1.84 12.40 -2.53
C ILE A 31 -3.05 11.49 -2.62
N PHE A 32 -2.84 10.17 -2.54
CA PHE A 32 -3.92 9.19 -2.63
C PHE A 32 -4.96 9.40 -1.52
N THR A 33 -4.51 9.56 -0.29
CA THR A 33 -5.42 9.76 0.86
C THR A 33 -6.21 11.06 0.72
N LEU A 34 -5.56 12.16 0.34
CA LEU A 34 -6.23 13.45 0.13
C LEU A 34 -7.25 13.40 -1.00
N THR A 35 -6.87 12.83 -2.15
CA THR A 35 -7.77 12.71 -3.31
C THR A 35 -8.93 11.75 -3.04
N ALA A 36 -8.66 10.62 -2.35
CA ALA A 36 -9.68 9.67 -1.95
C ALA A 36 -10.67 10.28 -0.95
N MET A 37 -10.19 10.99 0.08
CA MET A 37 -11.02 11.66 1.06
C MET A 37 -11.90 12.74 0.42
N TRP A 38 -11.39 13.45 -0.58
CA TRP A 38 -12.15 14.47 -1.30
C TRP A 38 -13.19 13.86 -2.25
N GLY A 39 -12.82 12.79 -2.98
CA GLY A 39 -13.67 12.17 -4.00
C GLY A 39 -14.69 11.16 -3.48
N ILE A 40 -14.51 10.63 -2.27
CA ILE A 40 -15.29 9.50 -1.74
C ILE A 40 -16.79 9.81 -1.62
N CYS A 41 -17.15 11.02 -1.18
CA CYS A 41 -18.54 11.44 -1.06
C CYS A 41 -19.22 11.49 -2.44
N GLY A 42 -18.53 12.00 -3.45
CA GLY A 42 -19.02 12.03 -4.84
C GLY A 42 -19.19 10.63 -5.41
N TYR A 43 -18.22 9.75 -5.20
CA TYR A 43 -18.29 8.37 -5.67
C TYR A 43 -19.50 7.63 -5.09
N PHE A 44 -19.73 7.67 -3.79
CA PHE A 44 -20.86 6.98 -3.15
C PHE A 44 -22.21 7.62 -3.45
N SER A 45 -22.26 8.91 -3.79
CA SER A 45 -23.49 9.57 -4.23
C SER A 45 -23.98 9.07 -5.59
N ILE A 46 -23.06 8.66 -6.45
CA ILE A 46 -23.36 8.13 -7.80
C ILE A 46 -23.54 6.61 -7.76
N SER A 47 -22.78 5.90 -6.90
CA SER A 47 -22.69 4.44 -6.92
C SER A 47 -23.85 3.72 -6.25
N SER A 48 -24.59 4.36 -5.33
CA SER A 48 -25.70 3.70 -4.63
C SER A 48 -26.85 4.65 -4.33
N SER A 49 -28.06 4.21 -4.67
CA SER A 49 -29.33 4.90 -4.34
C SER A 49 -29.79 4.63 -2.90
N GLN A 50 -29.24 3.59 -2.24
CA GLN A 50 -29.62 3.23 -0.87
C GLN A 50 -28.75 3.97 0.14
N GLN A 51 -29.36 4.80 0.97
CA GLN A 51 -28.67 5.62 1.98
C GLN A 51 -27.87 4.77 2.97
N ALA A 52 -28.42 3.65 3.45
CA ALA A 52 -27.74 2.76 4.39
C ALA A 52 -26.44 2.16 3.82
N VAL A 53 -26.42 1.78 2.54
CA VAL A 53 -25.24 1.27 1.85
C VAL A 53 -24.19 2.37 1.70
N ARG A 54 -24.63 3.60 1.38
CA ARG A 54 -23.76 4.76 1.24
C ARG A 54 -23.09 5.13 2.55
N GLU A 55 -23.82 5.20 3.65
CA GLU A 55 -23.27 5.52 4.97
C GLU A 55 -22.28 4.45 5.44
N SER A 56 -22.63 3.18 5.27
CA SER A 56 -21.77 2.05 5.61
C SER A 56 -20.49 2.04 4.78
N GLY A 57 -20.60 2.28 3.48
CA GLY A 57 -19.44 2.36 2.58
C GLY A 57 -18.52 3.53 2.91
N LEU A 58 -19.07 4.71 3.24
CA LEU A 58 -18.30 5.87 3.67
C LEU A 58 -17.53 5.60 4.96
N GLN A 59 -18.17 4.96 5.96
CA GLN A 59 -17.50 4.61 7.22
C GLN A 59 -16.34 3.66 7.01
N TYR A 60 -16.53 2.60 6.20
CA TYR A 60 -15.47 1.65 5.84
C TYR A 60 -14.32 2.35 5.14
N ALA A 61 -14.62 3.09 4.10
CA ALA A 61 -13.62 3.70 3.24
C ALA A 61 -12.83 4.80 3.97
N HIS A 62 -13.44 5.59 4.84
CA HIS A 62 -12.72 6.58 5.66
C HIS A 62 -11.66 5.92 6.53
N ILE A 63 -12.00 4.81 7.22
CA ILE A 63 -11.05 4.09 8.07
C ILE A 63 -9.92 3.53 7.21
N VAL A 64 -10.24 2.82 6.12
CA VAL A 64 -9.24 2.16 5.28
C VAL A 64 -8.32 3.19 4.62
N PHE A 65 -8.85 4.29 4.07
CA PHE A 65 -8.01 5.30 3.41
C PHE A 65 -7.13 6.07 4.39
N LEU A 66 -7.66 6.43 5.56
CA LEU A 66 -6.87 7.14 6.57
C LEU A 66 -5.70 6.29 7.07
N PHE A 67 -5.90 4.99 7.22
CA PHE A 67 -4.89 4.05 7.70
C PHE A 67 -4.16 3.27 6.60
N SER A 68 -4.36 3.62 5.33
CA SER A 68 -3.72 2.96 4.17
C SER A 68 -2.19 3.16 4.11
N PHE A 69 -1.61 3.96 5.01
CA PHE A 69 -0.16 4.09 5.15
C PHE A 69 0.53 2.72 5.24
N GLY A 70 -0.06 1.78 5.98
CA GLY A 70 0.46 0.41 6.09
C GLY A 70 0.58 -0.28 4.73
N LEU A 71 -0.43 -0.14 3.88
CA LEU A 71 -0.45 -0.69 2.53
C LEU A 71 0.65 -0.10 1.65
N PHE A 72 0.81 1.24 1.64
CA PHE A 72 1.84 1.90 0.84
C PHE A 72 3.25 1.58 1.32
N ALA A 73 3.47 1.55 2.63
CA ALA A 73 4.76 1.20 3.22
C ALA A 73 5.13 -0.27 2.94
N GLU A 74 4.18 -1.20 3.07
CA GLU A 74 4.34 -2.61 2.74
C GLU A 74 4.67 -2.79 1.26
N ALA A 75 3.92 -2.15 0.35
CA ALA A 75 4.14 -2.26 -1.09
C ALA A 75 5.55 -1.79 -1.50
N ASN A 76 6.02 -0.65 -0.97
CA ASN A 76 7.36 -0.15 -1.25
C ASN A 76 8.45 -1.09 -0.70
N ALA A 77 8.32 -1.56 0.53
CA ALA A 77 9.26 -2.48 1.14
C ALA A 77 9.27 -3.84 0.42
N THR A 78 8.11 -4.32 -0.03
CA THR A 78 7.97 -5.52 -0.86
C THR A 78 8.73 -5.38 -2.18
N LYS A 79 8.58 -4.26 -2.90
CA LYS A 79 9.32 -4.02 -4.15
C LYS A 79 10.84 -4.01 -3.93
N LEU A 80 11.30 -3.47 -2.81
CA LEU A 80 12.71 -3.49 -2.46
C LEU A 80 13.24 -4.91 -2.22
N LEU A 81 12.48 -5.76 -1.54
CA LEU A 81 12.84 -7.17 -1.33
C LEU A 81 12.80 -7.98 -2.64
N GLN A 82 11.80 -7.76 -3.48
CA GLN A 82 11.67 -8.39 -4.79
C GLN A 82 12.84 -8.00 -5.73
N ALA A 83 13.25 -6.75 -5.73
CA ALA A 83 14.41 -6.28 -6.49
C ALA A 83 15.72 -6.94 -6.07
N LYS A 84 15.77 -7.51 -4.85
CA LYS A 84 16.89 -8.31 -4.32
C LYS A 84 16.70 -9.82 -4.50
N GLY A 85 15.69 -10.24 -5.24
CA GLY A 85 15.39 -11.65 -5.50
C GLY A 85 14.63 -12.36 -4.36
N ASN A 86 14.23 -11.66 -3.30
CA ASN A 86 13.45 -12.24 -2.22
C ASN A 86 11.96 -11.95 -2.43
N THR A 87 11.25 -12.89 -3.05
CA THR A 87 9.81 -12.81 -3.30
C THR A 87 8.99 -13.62 -2.29
N VAL A 88 9.60 -14.60 -1.63
CA VAL A 88 8.93 -15.51 -0.71
C VAL A 88 8.50 -14.80 0.56
N LEU A 89 9.35 -13.97 1.14
CA LEU A 89 9.06 -13.31 2.41
C LEU A 89 7.90 -12.30 2.30
N PRO A 90 7.82 -11.42 1.29
CA PRO A 90 6.64 -10.59 1.08
C PRO A 90 5.36 -11.40 0.89
N MET A 91 5.42 -12.50 0.15
CA MET A 91 4.28 -13.39 -0.04
C MET A 91 3.79 -13.97 1.30
N LEU A 92 4.70 -14.48 2.13
CA LEU A 92 4.35 -15.00 3.45
C LEU A 92 3.79 -13.91 4.38
N ALA A 93 4.32 -12.69 4.31
CA ALA A 93 3.82 -11.56 5.08
C ALA A 93 2.38 -11.20 4.68
N GLN A 94 2.08 -11.18 3.38
CA GLN A 94 0.72 -10.94 2.88
C GLN A 94 -0.25 -12.05 3.29
N ILE A 95 0.17 -13.31 3.22
CA ILE A 95 -0.63 -14.44 3.71
C ILE A 95 -0.92 -14.29 5.21
N ALA A 96 0.09 -13.95 6.02
CA ALA A 96 -0.10 -13.73 7.47
C ALA A 96 -1.08 -12.58 7.74
N GLY A 97 -0.99 -11.49 6.98
CA GLY A 97 -1.94 -10.37 7.06
C GLY A 97 -3.36 -10.76 6.68
N ALA A 98 -3.52 -11.55 5.61
CA ALA A 98 -4.83 -12.06 5.18
C ALA A 98 -5.44 -13.02 6.20
N VAL A 99 -4.66 -13.93 6.77
CA VAL A 99 -5.11 -14.85 7.83
C VAL A 99 -5.57 -14.05 9.06
N LEU A 100 -4.79 -13.05 9.48
CA LEU A 100 -5.18 -12.19 10.60
C LEU A 100 -6.50 -11.46 10.32
N ASN A 101 -6.67 -10.92 9.11
CA ASN A 101 -7.91 -10.26 8.69
C ASN A 101 -9.11 -11.23 8.79
N ILE A 102 -9.01 -12.42 8.21
CA ILE A 102 -10.07 -13.45 8.27
C ILE A 102 -10.44 -13.83 9.70
N LEU A 103 -9.47 -13.89 10.61
CA LEU A 103 -9.72 -14.21 12.02
C LEU A 103 -10.35 -13.04 12.78
N LEU A 104 -9.93 -11.80 12.49
CA LEU A 104 -10.44 -10.61 13.16
C LEU A 104 -11.82 -10.16 12.65
N ASP A 105 -12.14 -10.42 11.39
CA ASP A 105 -13.42 -10.04 10.80
C ASP A 105 -14.61 -10.49 11.65
N PRO A 106 -14.83 -11.81 11.93
CA PRO A 106 -15.96 -12.23 12.74
C PRO A 106 -15.89 -11.71 14.18
N ILE A 107 -14.69 -11.54 14.74
CA ILE A 107 -14.50 -11.06 16.10
C ILE A 107 -14.98 -9.60 16.24
N LEU A 108 -14.58 -8.74 15.30
CA LEU A 108 -14.88 -7.31 15.36
C LEU A 108 -16.26 -6.97 14.77
N ILE A 109 -16.73 -7.72 13.77
CA ILE A 109 -18.05 -7.50 13.17
C ILE A 109 -19.15 -7.87 14.16
N TYR A 110 -19.06 -9.06 14.76
CA TYR A 110 -20.11 -9.60 15.63
C TYR A 110 -19.86 -9.32 17.13
N GLY A 111 -18.70 -8.78 17.49
CA GLY A 111 -18.39 -8.47 18.89
C GLY A 111 -18.14 -9.71 19.73
N LEU A 112 -17.40 -10.67 19.23
CA LEU A 112 -17.03 -11.87 19.97
C LEU A 112 -16.02 -11.53 21.09
N PHE A 113 -15.90 -12.43 22.08
CA PHE A 113 -15.00 -12.31 23.24
C PHE A 113 -15.22 -11.05 24.11
N GLY A 114 -16.44 -10.53 24.16
CA GLY A 114 -16.78 -9.36 24.99
C GLY A 114 -16.47 -8.00 24.38
N LEU A 115 -16.07 -7.97 23.11
CA LEU A 115 -15.94 -6.73 22.35
C LEU A 115 -17.31 -6.23 21.88
N PRO A 116 -17.49 -4.91 21.71
CA PRO A 116 -18.73 -4.38 21.11
C PRO A 116 -18.82 -4.80 19.64
N ALA A 117 -20.00 -5.16 19.17
CA ALA A 117 -20.26 -5.43 17.76
C ALA A 117 -20.07 -4.13 16.94
N MET A 118 -19.03 -4.08 16.11
CA MET A 118 -18.69 -2.89 15.32
C MET A 118 -19.25 -2.91 13.90
N GLY A 119 -19.80 -4.05 13.46
CA GLY A 119 -20.31 -4.19 12.10
C GLY A 119 -19.25 -3.84 11.05
N ILE A 120 -19.60 -2.98 10.11
CA ILE A 120 -18.73 -2.60 8.98
C ILE A 120 -17.45 -1.87 9.40
N ARG A 121 -17.48 -1.14 10.52
CA ARG A 121 -16.28 -0.52 11.11
C ARG A 121 -15.30 -1.58 11.59
N GLY A 122 -15.82 -2.67 12.16
CA GLY A 122 -15.02 -3.83 12.57
C GLY A 122 -14.26 -4.46 11.41
N ALA A 123 -14.94 -4.67 10.27
CA ALA A 123 -14.31 -5.15 9.06
C ALA A 123 -13.22 -4.20 8.54
N ALA A 124 -13.46 -2.89 8.57
CA ALA A 124 -12.44 -1.91 8.17
C ALA A 124 -11.19 -1.98 9.07
N ILE A 125 -11.39 -2.09 10.38
CA ILE A 125 -10.29 -2.20 11.36
C ILE A 125 -9.52 -3.51 11.16
N ALA A 126 -10.21 -4.64 10.96
CA ALA A 126 -9.57 -5.92 10.69
C ALA A 126 -8.69 -5.88 9.43
N THR A 127 -9.20 -5.24 8.37
CA THR A 127 -8.44 -5.03 7.13
C THR A 127 -7.17 -4.21 7.37
N VAL A 128 -7.27 -3.11 8.09
CA VAL A 128 -6.12 -2.26 8.45
C VAL A 128 -5.09 -3.03 9.28
N LEU A 129 -5.54 -3.78 10.29
CA LEU A 129 -4.64 -4.57 11.15
C LEU A 129 -3.92 -5.66 10.36
N GLY A 130 -4.59 -6.32 9.41
CA GLY A 130 -3.97 -7.27 8.50
C GLY A 130 -2.88 -6.65 7.63
N GLN A 131 -3.14 -5.48 7.05
CA GLN A 131 -2.17 -4.72 6.26
C GLN A 131 -0.97 -4.26 7.11
N TRP A 132 -1.21 -3.82 8.33
CA TRP A 132 -0.16 -3.40 9.25
C TRP A 132 0.72 -4.57 9.69
N LEU A 133 0.14 -5.74 9.94
CA LEU A 133 0.92 -6.95 10.23
C LEU A 133 1.87 -7.27 9.07
N ALA A 134 1.35 -7.32 7.84
CA ALA A 134 2.17 -7.57 6.65
C ALA A 134 3.28 -6.51 6.51
N MET A 135 2.95 -5.23 6.69
CA MET A 135 3.91 -4.13 6.70
C MET A 135 5.02 -4.35 7.73
N PHE A 136 4.69 -4.67 8.97
CA PHE A 136 5.68 -4.86 10.04
C PHE A 136 6.64 -5.99 9.74
N ILE A 137 6.16 -7.13 9.22
CA ILE A 137 7.00 -8.27 8.85
C ILE A 137 8.00 -7.87 7.75
N VAL A 138 7.51 -7.21 6.70
CA VAL A 138 8.33 -6.82 5.55
C VAL A 138 9.33 -5.72 5.93
N ILE A 139 8.87 -4.68 6.62
CA ILE A 139 9.71 -3.54 7.04
C ILE A 139 10.80 -4.00 8.01
N LEU A 140 10.48 -4.83 9.01
CA LEU A 140 11.46 -5.35 9.94
C LEU A 140 12.59 -6.11 9.21
N THR A 141 12.24 -6.84 8.15
CA THR A 141 13.22 -7.54 7.33
C THR A 141 14.07 -6.58 6.51
N VAL A 142 13.45 -5.53 5.95
CA VAL A 142 14.17 -4.49 5.21
C VAL A 142 15.18 -3.78 6.12
N PHE A 143 14.75 -3.35 7.32
CA PHE A 143 15.64 -2.69 8.27
C PHE A 143 16.82 -3.56 8.73
N ARG A 144 16.58 -4.87 8.90
CA ARG A 144 17.64 -5.81 9.29
C ARG A 144 18.64 -6.10 8.17
N ARG A 145 18.23 -5.99 6.91
CA ARG A 145 19.04 -6.39 5.75
C ARG A 145 19.65 -5.23 4.97
N PHE A 146 19.14 -4.01 5.16
CA PHE A 146 19.54 -2.85 4.38
C PHE A 146 19.80 -1.62 5.26
N PRO A 147 20.89 -0.88 5.03
CA PRO A 147 21.12 0.43 5.65
C PRO A 147 20.25 1.49 4.95
N VAL A 148 18.96 1.50 5.26
CA VAL A 148 17.93 2.30 4.57
C VAL A 148 18.15 3.81 4.73
N PHE A 149 18.85 4.25 5.79
CA PHE A 149 18.97 5.66 6.16
C PHE A 149 20.20 6.39 5.61
N SER A 150 21.02 5.76 4.78
CA SER A 150 22.26 6.37 4.27
C SER A 150 22.12 7.12 2.95
N GLY A 151 20.93 7.15 2.35
CA GLY A 151 20.70 7.75 1.02
C GLY A 151 20.15 9.18 1.09
N ARG A 152 20.56 10.03 0.13
CA ARG A 152 19.94 11.33 -0.12
C ARG A 152 18.81 11.18 -1.14
N VAL A 153 17.69 11.87 -0.90
CA VAL A 153 16.61 11.97 -1.91
C VAL A 153 17.08 12.92 -3.01
N LEU A 154 17.17 12.40 -4.25
CA LEU A 154 17.55 13.20 -5.42
C LEU A 154 16.36 13.31 -6.38
N PRO A 155 16.02 14.52 -6.86
CA PRO A 155 14.94 14.73 -7.81
C PRO A 155 15.12 13.92 -9.12
N ALA A 156 16.35 13.73 -9.55
CA ALA A 156 16.67 12.92 -10.73
C ALA A 156 16.27 11.46 -10.56
N ASP A 157 16.49 10.89 -9.36
CA ASP A 157 16.08 9.52 -9.04
C ASP A 157 14.56 9.38 -8.98
N CYS A 158 13.85 10.39 -8.46
CA CYS A 158 12.40 10.42 -8.45
C CYS A 158 11.82 10.36 -9.88
N ILE A 159 12.36 11.18 -10.79
CA ILE A 159 11.95 11.19 -12.20
C ILE A 159 12.25 9.84 -12.87
N ARG A 160 13.43 9.27 -12.58
CA ARG A 160 13.83 7.96 -13.11
C ARG A 160 12.88 6.84 -12.66
N ILE A 161 12.47 6.84 -11.39
CA ILE A 161 11.51 5.87 -10.84
C ILE A 161 10.14 6.02 -11.50
N TYR A 162 9.60 7.25 -11.63
CA TYR A 162 8.33 7.47 -12.32
C TYR A 162 8.37 7.05 -13.77
N ARG A 163 9.42 7.41 -14.49
CA ARG A 163 9.58 7.05 -15.90
C ARG A 163 9.64 5.53 -16.11
N ALA A 164 10.31 4.80 -15.21
CA ALA A 164 10.35 3.35 -15.22
C ALA A 164 9.00 2.70 -14.86
N GLY A 165 8.20 3.34 -14.00
CA GLY A 165 6.87 2.86 -13.59
C GLY A 165 5.75 3.19 -14.57
N LEU A 166 5.92 4.16 -15.46
CA LEU A 166 4.88 4.66 -16.35
C LEU A 166 4.24 3.58 -17.23
N PRO A 167 4.99 2.65 -17.84
CA PRO A 167 4.40 1.55 -18.62
C PRO A 167 3.53 0.63 -17.77
N ALA A 168 3.92 0.36 -16.53
CA ALA A 168 3.15 -0.48 -15.59
C ALA A 168 1.84 0.22 -15.19
N ILE A 169 1.87 1.53 -14.94
CA ILE A 169 0.68 2.34 -14.65
C ILE A 169 -0.28 2.31 -15.84
N ALA A 170 0.22 2.53 -17.06
CA ALA A 170 -0.61 2.51 -18.27
C ALA A 170 -1.29 1.14 -18.47
N MET A 171 -0.53 0.04 -18.31
CA MET A 171 -1.06 -1.32 -18.43
C MET A 171 -2.13 -1.62 -17.37
N GLN A 172 -1.93 -1.19 -16.13
CA GLN A 172 -2.89 -1.38 -15.04
C GLN A 172 -4.16 -0.54 -15.25
N SER A 173 -4.02 0.69 -15.75
CA SER A 173 -5.15 1.56 -16.08
C SER A 173 -6.00 0.98 -17.20
N LEU A 174 -5.39 0.44 -18.26
CA LEU A 174 -6.10 -0.23 -19.36
C LEU A 174 -6.86 -1.46 -18.87
N ASN A 175 -6.24 -2.28 -18.00
CA ASN A 175 -6.91 -3.44 -17.40
C ASN A 175 -8.13 -3.04 -16.57
N THR A 176 -8.02 -1.97 -15.78
CA THR A 176 -9.13 -1.44 -14.98
C THR A 176 -10.26 -0.94 -15.87
N LEU A 177 -9.95 -0.17 -16.93
CA LEU A 177 -10.94 0.31 -17.90
C LEU A 177 -11.64 -0.84 -18.63
N TYR A 178 -10.91 -1.89 -19.00
CA TYR A 178 -11.48 -3.09 -19.59
C TYR A 178 -12.51 -3.77 -18.66
N ILE A 179 -12.16 -3.95 -17.38
CA ILE A 179 -13.06 -4.55 -16.38
C ILE A 179 -14.31 -3.68 -16.17
N VAL A 180 -14.15 -2.35 -16.07
CA VAL A 180 -15.27 -1.42 -15.93
C VAL A 180 -16.17 -1.47 -17.17
N GLY A 181 -15.58 -1.49 -18.39
CA GLY A 181 -16.33 -1.60 -19.63
C GLY A 181 -17.18 -2.87 -19.70
N LEU A 182 -16.60 -4.03 -19.33
CA LEU A 182 -17.35 -5.30 -19.28
C LEU A 182 -18.51 -5.29 -18.25
N ASN A 183 -18.38 -4.53 -17.18
CA ASN A 183 -19.45 -4.43 -16.16
C ASN A 183 -20.57 -3.45 -16.56
N LEU A 184 -20.30 -2.53 -17.49
CA LEU A 184 -21.32 -1.60 -18.02
C LEU A 184 -22.21 -2.23 -19.11
N GLU A 185 -21.76 -3.32 -19.73
CA GLU A 185 -22.53 -4.08 -20.73
C GLU A 185 -23.48 -5.13 -20.12
N ARG A 186 -23.47 -5.31 -18.80
CA ARG A 186 -24.38 -6.21 -18.06
C ARG A 186 -25.48 -5.45 -17.36
#